data_a10226912d88b2c1c8e2bccaad4b752f
#
_entry.id   a10226912d88b2c1c8e2bccaad4b752f
#
_cell.length_a   1.000
_cell.length_b   1.000
_cell.length_c   1.000
_cell.angle_alpha   90.00
_cell.angle_beta   90.00
_cell.angle_gamma   90.00
#
_symmetry.space_group_name_H-M   'P 1'
#
loop_
_entity.id
_entity.type
_entity.pdbx_description
1 polymer ?
#
loop_
_entity_poly.entity_id
_entity_poly.type
_entity_poly.pdbx_seq_one_letter_code
_entity_poly.pdbx_strand_id
1 'polypeptide(L)'
;IDATCPLVTKVHNEAIRYTKDGYHILLIGDSTKHQEVIGTKGEAPDNTTVVSVVGNRKHDPELADPLTVEVPDPDKVVVLTQTTLSVDDTMKTIDVLKERFPNLITPPSDDLCFATKNRQDAVRSIAPNVDLFLVVTSKASSNGMRLVELAHDLTENAHRIENVHD
;
A
#
# COMPACT_ATOMS: atom_id res chain seq x y z
N ILE A 1 26.44 0.12 -1.68
CA ILE A 1 25.70 0.68 -0.52
C ILE A 1 24.24 0.35 -0.74
N ASP A 2 23.65 -0.39 0.20
CA ASP A 2 22.21 -0.60 0.21
C ASP A 2 21.54 0.66 0.78
N ALA A 3 20.63 1.26 0.01
CA ALA A 3 19.89 2.46 0.38
C ALA A 3 18.40 2.17 0.65
N THR A 4 18.05 0.89 0.81
CA THR A 4 16.68 0.47 1.13
C THR A 4 16.23 1.07 2.46
N CYS A 5 15.03 1.63 2.49
CA CYS A 5 14.44 2.15 3.72
C CYS A 5 14.35 1.04 4.79
N PRO A 6 14.75 1.30 6.06
CA PRO A 6 14.68 0.29 7.12
C PRO A 6 13.28 -0.33 7.31
N LEU A 7 12.21 0.43 7.04
CA LEU A 7 10.84 -0.09 7.09
C LEU A 7 10.58 -1.11 5.98
N VAL A 8 11.06 -0.86 4.76
CA VAL A 8 10.97 -1.82 3.64
C VAL A 8 11.80 -3.07 3.95
N THR A 9 13.01 -2.91 4.50
CA THR A 9 13.83 -4.04 4.97
C THR A 9 13.11 -4.87 6.04
N LYS A 10 12.34 -4.21 6.95
CA LYS A 10 11.51 -4.91 7.93
C LYS A 10 10.47 -5.81 7.23
N VAL A 11 9.74 -5.27 6.26
CA VAL A 11 8.73 -6.03 5.49
C VAL A 11 9.36 -7.21 4.75
N HIS A 12 10.55 -7.03 4.13
CA HIS A 12 11.31 -8.13 3.51
C HIS A 12 11.63 -9.25 4.51
N ASN A 13 12.15 -8.89 5.70
CA ASN A 13 12.46 -9.86 6.75
C ASN A 13 11.22 -10.59 7.28
N GLU A 14 10.08 -9.91 7.34
CA GLU A 14 8.80 -10.51 7.71
C GLU A 14 8.33 -11.50 6.63
N ALA A 15 8.46 -11.17 5.34
CA ALA A 15 8.15 -12.08 4.25
C ALA A 15 8.97 -13.37 4.36
N ILE A 16 10.29 -13.25 4.56
CA ILE A 16 11.19 -14.40 4.77
C ILE A 16 10.77 -15.24 5.98
N ARG A 17 10.47 -14.60 7.12
CA ARG A 17 10.11 -15.28 8.36
C ARG A 17 8.80 -16.06 8.21
N TYR A 18 7.74 -15.39 7.75
CA TYR A 18 6.42 -16.03 7.64
C TYR A 18 6.41 -17.17 6.62
N THR A 19 7.15 -17.02 5.52
CA THR A 19 7.30 -18.13 4.55
C THR A 19 7.99 -19.34 5.16
N LYS A 20 9.05 -19.16 5.98
CA LYS A 20 9.70 -20.26 6.72
C LYS A 20 8.76 -20.94 7.69
N ASP A 21 7.82 -20.20 8.28
CA ASP A 21 6.80 -20.72 9.20
C ASP A 21 5.60 -21.34 8.47
N GLY A 22 5.64 -21.40 7.13
CA GLY A 22 4.64 -22.03 6.27
C GLY A 22 3.39 -21.19 6.03
N TYR A 23 3.47 -19.87 6.22
CA TYR A 23 2.37 -18.94 5.91
C TYR A 23 2.37 -18.52 4.44
N HIS A 24 1.19 -18.33 3.90
CA HIS A 24 0.98 -17.64 2.63
C HIS A 24 0.86 -16.13 2.87
N ILE A 25 1.51 -15.33 2.04
CA ILE A 25 1.56 -13.87 2.18
C ILE A 25 0.56 -13.24 1.22
N LEU A 26 -0.37 -12.45 1.73
CA LEU A 26 -1.16 -11.50 0.94
C LEU A 26 -0.48 -10.13 1.04
N LEU A 27 0.21 -9.73 -0.02
CA LEU A 27 0.92 -8.45 -0.10
C LEU A 27 -0.01 -7.39 -0.71
N ILE A 28 -0.50 -6.45 0.10
CA ILE A 28 -1.32 -5.34 -0.39
C ILE A 28 -0.41 -4.35 -1.12
N GLY A 29 -0.73 -4.08 -2.39
CA GLY A 29 0.04 -3.17 -3.24
C GLY A 29 -0.83 -2.45 -4.28
N ASP A 30 -0.28 -1.40 -4.89
CA ASP A 30 -0.97 -0.63 -5.94
C ASP A 30 -0.55 -1.04 -7.36
N SER A 31 0.56 -1.75 -7.52
CA SER A 31 1.02 -2.31 -8.79
C SER A 31 2.04 -3.42 -8.57
N THR A 32 1.97 -4.47 -9.39
CA THR A 32 3.00 -5.53 -9.44
C THR A 32 4.36 -5.02 -9.93
N LYS A 33 4.40 -3.84 -10.55
CA LYS A 33 5.62 -3.18 -11.06
C LYS A 33 6.24 -2.21 -10.05
N HIS A 34 5.60 -1.98 -8.90
CA HIS A 34 6.17 -1.12 -7.87
C HIS A 34 7.40 -1.77 -7.23
N GLN A 35 8.48 -1.01 -7.00
CA GLN A 35 9.76 -1.56 -6.52
C GLN A 35 9.64 -2.26 -5.15
N GLU A 36 8.85 -1.71 -4.22
CA GLU A 36 8.61 -2.35 -2.93
C GLU A 36 7.86 -3.68 -3.09
N VAL A 37 6.89 -3.76 -4.01
CA VAL A 37 6.12 -4.98 -4.30
C VAL A 37 7.02 -6.03 -4.93
N ILE A 38 7.84 -5.64 -5.93
CA ILE A 38 8.81 -6.53 -6.56
C ILE A 38 9.79 -7.08 -5.53
N GLY A 39 10.37 -6.20 -4.68
CA GLY A 39 11.34 -6.59 -3.66
C GLY A 39 10.74 -7.56 -2.64
N THR A 40 9.62 -7.20 -2.04
CA THR A 40 8.95 -8.05 -1.03
C THR A 40 8.50 -9.40 -1.60
N LYS A 41 7.88 -9.42 -2.79
CA LYS A 41 7.51 -10.66 -3.47
C LYS A 41 8.74 -11.49 -3.83
N GLY A 42 9.86 -10.86 -4.18
CA GLY A 42 11.12 -11.52 -4.51
C GLY A 42 11.72 -12.33 -3.35
N GLU A 43 11.42 -11.97 -2.09
CA GLU A 43 11.86 -12.72 -0.91
C GLU A 43 11.10 -14.05 -0.72
N ALA A 44 9.87 -14.15 -1.25
CA ALA A 44 9.00 -15.31 -1.10
C ALA A 44 8.08 -15.49 -2.33
N PRO A 45 8.63 -15.69 -3.54
CA PRO A 45 7.86 -15.62 -4.79
C PRO A 45 6.73 -16.65 -4.89
N ASP A 46 6.95 -17.86 -4.39
CA ASP A 46 5.99 -18.97 -4.47
C ASP A 46 4.90 -18.88 -3.40
N ASN A 47 5.13 -18.10 -2.35
CA ASN A 47 4.24 -17.99 -1.19
C ASN A 47 3.59 -16.60 -1.09
N THR A 48 3.70 -15.75 -2.12
CA THR A 48 3.18 -14.38 -2.09
C THR A 48 2.20 -14.12 -3.21
N THR A 49 0.96 -13.78 -2.86
CA THR A 49 -0.03 -13.23 -3.78
C THR A 49 -0.15 -11.73 -3.54
N VAL A 50 0.02 -10.94 -4.60
CA VAL A 50 -0.17 -9.49 -4.52
C VAL A 50 -1.65 -9.17 -4.71
N VAL A 51 -2.24 -8.45 -3.75
CA VAL A 51 -3.65 -8.06 -3.77
C VAL A 51 -3.79 -6.55 -3.89
N SER A 52 -4.81 -6.11 -4.61
CA SER A 52 -5.13 -4.68 -4.73
C SER A 52 -5.72 -4.14 -3.42
N VAL A 53 -5.69 -2.82 -3.24
CA VAL A 53 -6.56 -2.18 -2.24
C VAL A 53 -8.02 -2.22 -2.70
N VAL A 54 -8.95 -2.36 -1.76
CA VAL A 54 -10.38 -2.29 -2.05
C VAL A 54 -10.71 -0.93 -2.67
N GLY A 55 -11.45 -0.93 -3.78
CA GLY A 55 -11.81 0.28 -4.49
C GLY A 55 -10.67 0.90 -5.31
N ASN A 56 -9.63 0.13 -5.61
CA ASN A 56 -8.51 0.58 -6.44
C ASN A 56 -9.01 1.10 -7.79
N ARG A 57 -8.77 2.39 -8.05
CA ARG A 57 -9.12 3.07 -9.31
C ARG A 57 -8.13 2.76 -10.44
N LYS A 58 -6.96 2.22 -10.11
CA LYS A 58 -5.92 1.81 -11.06
C LYS A 58 -6.05 0.30 -11.28
N HIS A 59 -6.50 -0.06 -12.47
CA HIS A 59 -6.62 -1.47 -12.81
C HIS A 59 -5.26 -2.03 -13.25
N ASP A 60 -4.57 -2.71 -12.32
CA ASP A 60 -3.48 -3.62 -12.65
C ASP A 60 -4.08 -5.04 -12.68
N PRO A 61 -4.23 -5.66 -13.87
CA PRO A 61 -4.89 -6.95 -14.00
C PRO A 61 -4.11 -8.13 -13.37
N GLU A 62 -2.86 -7.88 -12.98
CA GLU A 62 -2.03 -8.87 -12.31
C GLU A 62 -2.22 -8.88 -10.78
N LEU A 63 -2.97 -7.90 -10.23
CA LEU A 63 -3.32 -7.87 -8.82
C LEU A 63 -4.57 -8.71 -8.56
N ALA A 64 -4.50 -9.56 -7.53
CA ALA A 64 -5.67 -10.29 -7.09
C ALA A 64 -6.68 -9.36 -6.39
N ASP A 65 -7.96 -9.65 -6.55
CA ASP A 65 -9.03 -8.95 -5.85
C ASP A 65 -9.12 -9.46 -4.40
N PRO A 66 -9.02 -8.60 -3.37
CA PRO A 66 -9.13 -9.02 -1.98
C PRO A 66 -10.48 -9.68 -1.64
N LEU A 67 -11.54 -9.42 -2.42
CA LEU A 67 -12.84 -10.03 -2.22
C LEU A 67 -12.92 -11.49 -2.68
N THR A 68 -12.05 -11.89 -3.61
CA THR A 68 -12.14 -13.22 -4.25
C THR A 68 -10.83 -14.01 -4.20
N VAL A 69 -9.73 -13.44 -3.74
CA VAL A 69 -8.42 -14.09 -3.69
C VAL A 69 -8.48 -15.43 -2.96
N GLU A 70 -7.87 -16.45 -3.54
CA GLU A 70 -7.74 -17.78 -2.95
C GLU A 70 -6.30 -18.00 -2.46
N VAL A 71 -6.15 -18.80 -1.41
CA VAL A 71 -4.86 -19.15 -0.78
C VAL A 71 -4.82 -20.66 -0.55
N PRO A 72 -3.63 -21.29 -0.51
CA PRO A 72 -3.49 -22.72 -0.32
C PRO A 72 -4.04 -23.24 1.03
N ASP A 73 -3.83 -22.46 2.10
CA ASP A 73 -4.29 -22.78 3.47
C ASP A 73 -4.87 -21.52 4.10
N PRO A 74 -6.21 -21.44 4.25
CA PRO A 74 -6.88 -20.26 4.82
C PRO A 74 -6.54 -19.98 6.29
N ASP A 75 -6.03 -20.98 7.02
CA ASP A 75 -5.64 -20.84 8.43
C ASP A 75 -4.21 -20.34 8.60
N LYS A 76 -3.42 -20.32 7.52
CA LYS A 76 -2.02 -19.89 7.52
C LYS A 76 -1.78 -18.73 6.56
N VAL A 77 -2.41 -17.61 6.84
CA VAL A 77 -2.32 -16.40 6.02
C VAL A 77 -1.80 -15.23 6.84
N VAL A 78 -0.88 -14.47 6.26
CA VAL A 78 -0.40 -13.20 6.80
C VAL A 78 -0.57 -12.10 5.76
N VAL A 79 -0.94 -10.91 6.19
CA VAL A 79 -0.96 -9.73 5.33
C VAL A 79 0.30 -8.90 5.56
N LEU A 80 0.93 -8.47 4.47
CA LEU A 80 1.97 -7.46 4.44
C LEU A 80 1.53 -6.31 3.53
N THR A 81 2.14 -5.15 3.65
CA THR A 81 1.71 -3.96 2.91
C THR A 81 2.87 -3.22 2.27
N GLN A 82 2.64 -2.66 1.08
CA GLN A 82 3.48 -1.61 0.53
C GLN A 82 3.40 -0.39 1.45
N THR A 83 4.54 0.26 1.74
CA THR A 83 4.62 1.31 2.78
C THR A 83 4.02 2.65 2.38
N THR A 84 3.74 2.86 1.09
CA THR A 84 3.31 4.15 0.51
C THR A 84 1.83 4.20 0.12
N LEU A 85 1.03 3.24 0.56
CA LEU A 85 -0.41 3.18 0.30
C LEU A 85 -1.20 4.21 1.12
N SER A 86 -2.45 4.42 0.72
CA SER A 86 -3.45 5.10 1.56
C SER A 86 -3.71 4.29 2.83
N VAL A 87 -3.59 4.94 3.99
CA VAL A 87 -3.83 4.29 5.28
C VAL A 87 -5.26 3.76 5.35
N ASP A 88 -6.24 4.57 4.95
CA ASP A 88 -7.67 4.22 5.03
C ASP A 88 -8.01 3.05 4.11
N ASP A 89 -7.52 3.05 2.87
CA ASP A 89 -7.80 1.99 1.91
C ASP A 89 -7.09 0.67 2.30
N THR A 90 -5.90 0.78 2.88
CA THR A 90 -5.17 -0.38 3.42
C THR A 90 -5.96 -1.00 4.57
N MET A 91 -6.44 -0.20 5.52
CA MET A 91 -7.23 -0.70 6.65
C MET A 91 -8.54 -1.35 6.19
N LYS A 92 -9.28 -0.73 5.26
CA LYS A 92 -10.48 -1.33 4.67
C LYS A 92 -10.18 -2.68 4.00
N THR A 93 -9.05 -2.76 3.31
CA THR A 93 -8.63 -4.01 2.66
C THR A 93 -8.29 -5.09 3.67
N ILE A 94 -7.60 -4.74 4.74
CA ILE A 94 -7.30 -5.66 5.85
C ILE A 94 -8.60 -6.16 6.50
N ASP A 95 -9.59 -5.29 6.71
CA ASP A 95 -10.86 -5.68 7.30
C ASP A 95 -11.62 -6.69 6.41
N VAL A 96 -11.66 -6.45 5.10
CA VAL A 96 -12.23 -7.41 4.13
C VAL A 96 -11.50 -8.75 4.16
N LEU A 97 -10.16 -8.74 4.22
CA LEU A 97 -9.37 -9.96 4.30
C LEU A 97 -9.59 -10.71 5.63
N LYS A 98 -9.79 -10.01 6.76
CA LYS A 98 -10.13 -10.62 8.04
C LYS A 98 -11.49 -11.32 8.05
N GLU A 99 -12.47 -10.77 7.35
CA GLU A 99 -13.78 -11.43 7.19
C GLU A 99 -13.67 -12.76 6.45
N ARG A 100 -12.74 -12.85 5.50
CA ARG A 100 -12.50 -14.05 4.68
C ARG A 100 -11.54 -15.05 5.33
N PHE A 101 -10.56 -14.56 6.08
CA PHE A 101 -9.53 -15.34 6.74
C PHE A 101 -9.52 -15.03 8.24
N PRO A 102 -10.34 -15.71 9.06
CA PRO A 102 -10.50 -15.37 10.49
C PRO A 102 -9.21 -15.46 11.32
N ASN A 103 -8.25 -16.31 10.88
CA ASN A 103 -6.95 -16.49 11.52
C ASN A 103 -5.84 -15.63 10.87
N LEU A 104 -6.22 -14.63 10.03
CA LEU A 104 -5.27 -13.74 9.37
C LEU A 104 -4.35 -13.03 10.34
N ILE A 105 -3.06 -13.22 10.18
CA ILE A 105 -2.06 -12.42 10.88
C ILE A 105 -1.96 -11.08 10.18
N THR A 106 -2.15 -10.02 10.95
CA THR A 106 -1.95 -8.65 10.47
C THR A 106 -0.67 -8.07 11.05
N PRO A 107 0.06 -7.26 10.28
CA PRO A 107 1.22 -6.58 10.81
C PRO A 107 0.79 -5.66 11.97
N PRO A 108 1.70 -5.40 12.93
CA PRO A 108 1.49 -4.32 13.88
C PRO A 108 1.16 -3.01 13.16
N SER A 109 0.37 -2.14 13.77
CA SER A 109 -0.03 -0.83 13.20
C SER A 109 1.15 0.06 12.75
N ASP A 110 2.36 -0.30 13.16
CA ASP A 110 3.61 0.42 12.88
C ASP A 110 4.24 0.09 11.51
N ASP A 111 3.65 -0.81 10.71
CA ASP A 111 4.18 -1.19 9.39
C ASP A 111 3.79 -0.19 8.29
N LEU A 112 2.82 0.68 8.55
CA LEU A 112 2.56 1.81 7.67
C LEU A 112 3.60 2.92 7.91
N CYS A 113 4.16 3.43 6.82
CA CYS A 113 5.19 4.46 6.91
C CYS A 113 4.68 5.71 7.63
N PHE A 114 5.26 6.01 8.80
CA PHE A 114 4.91 7.18 9.60
C PHE A 114 5.00 8.49 8.80
N ALA A 115 6.02 8.62 7.93
CA ALA A 115 6.16 9.78 7.07
C ALA A 115 5.03 9.88 6.04
N THR A 116 4.56 8.75 5.50
CA THR A 116 3.41 8.69 4.59
C THR A 116 2.14 9.09 5.33
N LYS A 117 1.90 8.51 6.52
CA LYS A 117 0.74 8.85 7.36
C LYS A 117 0.71 10.34 7.69
N ASN A 118 1.80 10.91 8.19
CA ASN A 118 1.85 12.33 8.55
C ASN A 118 1.57 13.26 7.37
N ARG A 119 2.05 12.93 6.16
CA ARG A 119 1.75 13.71 4.97
C ARG A 119 0.27 13.63 4.59
N GLN A 120 -0.33 12.45 4.68
CA GLN A 120 -1.77 12.28 4.43
C GLN A 120 -2.61 13.05 5.46
N ASP A 121 -2.24 13.00 6.73
CA ASP A 121 -2.92 13.75 7.79
C ASP A 121 -2.78 15.28 7.58
N ALA A 122 -1.62 15.76 7.12
CA ALA A 122 -1.44 17.16 6.75
C ALA A 122 -2.34 17.58 5.58
N VAL A 123 -2.46 16.75 4.53
CA VAL A 123 -3.39 17.02 3.42
C VAL A 123 -4.82 17.11 3.93
N ARG A 124 -5.27 16.18 4.77
CA ARG A 124 -6.63 16.22 5.36
C ARG A 124 -6.90 17.50 6.15
N SER A 125 -5.89 18.00 6.84
CA SER A 125 -6.02 19.23 7.65
C SER A 125 -6.01 20.50 6.80
N ILE A 126 -5.26 20.54 5.70
CA ILE A 126 -5.01 21.76 4.91
C ILE A 126 -5.95 21.87 3.73
N ALA A 127 -6.16 20.81 2.96
CA ALA A 127 -6.87 20.87 1.68
C ALA A 127 -8.30 21.46 1.77
N PRO A 128 -9.10 21.17 2.82
CA PRO A 128 -10.45 21.76 2.93
C PRO A 128 -10.47 23.28 3.22
N ASN A 129 -9.32 23.87 3.60
CA ASN A 129 -9.23 25.25 4.09
C ASN A 129 -8.47 26.18 3.14
N VAL A 130 -8.19 25.76 1.92
CA VAL A 130 -7.46 26.55 0.91
C VAL A 130 -8.20 26.62 -0.40
N ASP A 131 -8.04 27.73 -1.13
CA ASP A 131 -8.67 27.93 -2.44
C ASP A 131 -8.00 27.10 -3.55
N LEU A 132 -6.72 26.75 -3.38
CA LEU A 132 -5.94 25.97 -4.32
C LEU A 132 -4.95 25.07 -3.56
N PHE A 133 -4.92 23.79 -3.90
CA PHE A 133 -3.97 22.82 -3.33
C PHE A 133 -3.06 22.25 -4.41
N LEU A 134 -1.77 22.49 -4.31
CA LEU A 134 -0.78 22.00 -5.26
C LEU A 134 0.11 20.91 -4.64
N VAL A 135 0.17 19.76 -5.29
CA VAL A 135 1.08 18.67 -4.94
C VAL A 135 2.21 18.62 -5.95
N VAL A 136 3.41 19.01 -5.51
CA VAL A 136 4.62 18.96 -6.35
C VAL A 136 5.17 17.53 -6.31
N THR A 137 4.95 16.77 -7.38
CA THR A 137 5.38 15.37 -7.44
C THR A 137 5.44 14.83 -8.86
N SER A 138 6.29 13.83 -9.11
CA SER A 138 6.31 13.10 -10.38
C SER A 138 5.17 12.07 -10.46
N LYS A 139 4.80 11.68 -11.68
CA LYS A 139 3.83 10.60 -11.92
C LYS A 139 4.31 9.23 -11.44
N ALA A 140 5.63 9.06 -11.28
CA ALA A 140 6.24 7.81 -10.83
C ALA A 140 6.23 7.66 -9.29
N SER A 141 5.92 8.73 -8.54
CA SER A 141 5.89 8.69 -7.08
C SER A 141 4.55 8.17 -6.57
N SER A 142 4.51 6.94 -6.05
CA SER A 142 3.31 6.36 -5.45
C SER A 142 2.79 7.23 -4.29
N ASN A 143 3.66 7.60 -3.34
CA ASN A 143 3.28 8.49 -2.25
C ASN A 143 2.73 9.84 -2.74
N GLY A 144 3.39 10.47 -3.72
CA GLY A 144 2.93 11.75 -4.28
C GLY A 144 1.57 11.63 -4.94
N MET A 145 1.34 10.59 -5.73
CA MET A 145 0.04 10.35 -6.37
C MET A 145 -1.09 10.12 -5.37
N ARG A 146 -0.80 9.43 -4.25
CA ARG A 146 -1.78 9.27 -3.15
C ARG A 146 -2.15 10.58 -2.47
N LEU A 147 -1.20 11.49 -2.30
CA LEU A 147 -1.49 12.84 -1.77
C LEU A 147 -2.38 13.65 -2.74
N VAL A 148 -2.18 13.50 -4.06
CA VAL A 148 -3.04 14.13 -5.08
C VAL A 148 -4.46 13.57 -5.00
N GLU A 149 -4.60 12.25 -4.99
CA GLU A 149 -5.90 11.57 -4.90
C GLU A 149 -6.65 12.00 -3.64
N LEU A 150 -5.98 12.00 -2.48
CA LEU A 150 -6.56 12.44 -1.21
C LEU A 150 -6.98 13.92 -1.24
N ALA A 151 -6.17 14.79 -1.84
CA ALA A 151 -6.51 16.20 -1.98
C ALA A 151 -7.74 16.39 -2.88
N HIS A 152 -7.85 15.65 -3.97
CA HIS A 152 -9.04 15.68 -4.85
C HIS A 152 -10.34 15.23 -4.16
N ASP A 153 -10.24 14.29 -3.22
CA ASP A 153 -11.41 13.86 -2.43
C ASP A 153 -11.89 14.95 -1.44
N LEU A 154 -11.05 15.94 -1.16
CA LEU A 154 -11.29 16.99 -0.15
C LEU A 154 -11.55 18.39 -0.75
N THR A 155 -11.08 18.66 -1.97
CA THR A 155 -11.28 19.93 -2.67
C THR A 155 -11.25 19.74 -4.18
N GLU A 156 -12.11 20.49 -4.90
CA GLU A 156 -12.16 20.48 -6.37
C GLU A 156 -10.91 21.11 -7.00
N ASN A 157 -10.22 21.99 -6.29
CA ASN A 157 -9.06 22.74 -6.76
C ASN A 157 -7.72 22.13 -6.33
N ALA A 158 -7.58 20.81 -6.37
CA ALA A 158 -6.32 20.13 -6.12
C ALA A 158 -5.66 19.74 -7.45
N HIS A 159 -4.37 20.02 -7.60
CA HIS A 159 -3.64 19.72 -8.84
C HIS A 159 -2.26 19.14 -8.55
N ARG A 160 -1.87 18.18 -9.40
CA ARG A 160 -0.49 17.71 -9.45
C ARG A 160 0.32 18.63 -10.36
N ILE A 161 1.47 19.04 -9.90
CA ILE A 161 2.47 19.73 -10.71
C ILE A 161 3.81 18.99 -10.58
N GLU A 162 4.61 18.96 -11.64
CA GLU A 162 5.93 18.35 -11.66
C GLU A 162 7.02 19.41 -11.77
N ASN A 163 6.70 20.48 -12.44
CA ASN A 163 7.60 21.61 -12.65
C ASN A 163 6.84 22.92 -12.88
N VAL A 164 7.56 24.03 -13.05
CA VAL A 164 6.98 25.37 -13.19
C VAL A 164 6.26 25.64 -14.52
N HIS A 165 6.22 24.68 -15.41
CA HIS A 165 5.55 24.80 -16.72
C HIS A 165 4.24 24.00 -16.79
N ASP A 166 3.86 23.32 -15.70
CA ASP A 166 2.61 22.54 -15.60
C ASP A 166 1.38 23.45 -15.35
#